data_eb4dcf7a43bfd4c57db505ac83156d21
#
_entry.id   eb4dcf7a43bfd4c57db505ac83156d21
#
_cell.length_a   1.000
_cell.length_b   1.000
_cell.length_c   1.000
_cell.angle_alpha   90.00
_cell.angle_beta   90.00
_cell.angle_gamma   90.00
#
_symmetry.space_group_name_H-M   'P 1'
#
loop_
_entity.id
_entity.type
_entity.pdbx_description
1 polymer ?
#
loop_
_entity_poly.entity_id
_entity_poly.type
_entity_poly.pdbx_seq_one_letter_code
_entity_poly.pdbx_strand_id
1 'polypeptide(L)'
;WYNSGEYYRLHYHTWSPDDRFVVNTYDGTTGGISRALEAKSDLQGVDYNAIGLNDAVKADHINQLNAITAYFYMRGLDYFGGMPIYYSVDDDLCARSTARETYAHIETLLKDAIPALSKKTTLGASEDGYIKQAAAAALLAQLYFNAVAYIGEEHFDECAEICRDIIGGVYGTYELDKTWYGPHCFDNNTSPEVIWTVPSENSKVEWNWYFKYFYHYSSYEYFGIETAGYNGFMLTPSLDPQGRYYTQWKLGNPYQKFNDKDLRKKPYRYLGSRKYEGMFLVGDQTNPNNPSQQCLGQKEYSGKVINLVDQVARFSEVGTKYNSVAELTSTC
;
A
#
# COMPACT_ATOMS: atom_id res chain seq x y z
N TRP A 1 -14.39 -8.51 -12.28
CA TRP A 1 -14.35 -7.19 -12.92
C TRP A 1 -13.64 -7.31 -14.28
N TYR A 2 -14.36 -7.11 -15.36
CA TYR A 2 -13.83 -7.47 -16.68
C TYR A 2 -12.93 -6.39 -17.28
N ASN A 3 -13.34 -5.14 -17.25
CA ASN A 3 -12.60 -3.98 -17.78
C ASN A 3 -11.76 -4.31 -19.03
N SER A 4 -12.40 -4.69 -20.12
CA SER A 4 -11.77 -5.13 -21.38
C SER A 4 -10.84 -6.36 -21.22
N GLY A 5 -11.01 -7.14 -20.16
CA GLY A 5 -10.24 -8.34 -19.87
C GLY A 5 -8.94 -8.13 -19.10
N GLU A 6 -8.48 -6.88 -18.91
CA GLU A 6 -7.20 -6.60 -18.24
C GLU A 6 -7.18 -7.08 -16.79
N TYR A 7 -8.18 -6.69 -15.99
CA TYR A 7 -8.27 -7.15 -14.59
C TYR A 7 -8.51 -8.66 -14.48
N TYR A 8 -9.24 -9.22 -15.44
CA TYR A 8 -9.45 -10.66 -15.53
C TYR A 8 -8.10 -11.38 -15.72
N ARG A 9 -7.27 -10.92 -16.67
CA ARG A 9 -5.95 -11.51 -16.89
C ARG A 9 -5.03 -11.37 -15.69
N LEU A 10 -5.05 -10.22 -14.99
CA LEU A 10 -4.31 -10.06 -13.74
C LEU A 10 -4.79 -11.04 -12.67
N HIS A 11 -6.11 -11.17 -12.49
CA HIS A 11 -6.70 -12.05 -11.47
C HIS A 11 -6.34 -13.52 -11.71
N TYR A 12 -6.35 -13.96 -12.96
CA TYR A 12 -6.05 -15.36 -13.33
C TYR A 12 -4.59 -15.61 -13.71
N HIS A 13 -3.71 -14.63 -13.52
CA HIS A 13 -2.27 -14.74 -13.82
C HIS A 13 -2.01 -15.11 -15.30
N THR A 14 -2.79 -14.56 -16.21
CA THR A 14 -2.71 -14.80 -17.66
C THR A 14 -2.35 -13.53 -18.44
N TRP A 15 -1.72 -12.56 -17.79
CA TRP A 15 -1.29 -11.33 -18.42
C TRP A 15 -0.19 -11.57 -19.47
N SER A 16 -0.10 -10.64 -20.41
CA SER A 16 1.00 -10.55 -21.36
C SER A 16 1.92 -9.37 -21.01
N PRO A 17 3.18 -9.37 -21.51
CA PRO A 17 4.08 -8.21 -21.34
C PRO A 17 3.50 -6.89 -21.86
N ASP A 18 2.60 -6.95 -22.85
CA ASP A 18 1.98 -5.77 -23.47
C ASP A 18 0.73 -5.28 -22.72
N ASP A 19 0.30 -5.98 -21.67
CA ASP A 19 -0.83 -5.53 -20.88
C ASP A 19 -0.50 -4.20 -20.20
N ARG A 20 -1.41 -3.23 -20.32
CA ARG A 20 -1.22 -1.86 -19.84
C ARG A 20 -0.71 -1.79 -18.40
N PHE A 21 -1.20 -2.65 -17.52
CA PHE A 21 -0.75 -2.65 -16.12
C PHE A 21 0.71 -3.10 -15.97
N VAL A 22 1.15 -4.06 -16.79
CA VAL A 22 2.54 -4.53 -16.78
C VAL A 22 3.45 -3.41 -17.31
N VAL A 23 3.10 -2.82 -18.46
CA VAL A 23 3.84 -1.71 -19.05
C VAL A 23 3.92 -0.52 -18.09
N ASN A 24 2.77 -0.04 -17.58
CA ASN A 24 2.75 1.11 -16.67
C ASN A 24 3.53 0.86 -15.36
N THR A 25 3.54 -0.38 -14.87
CA THR A 25 4.33 -0.73 -13.68
C THR A 25 5.81 -0.69 -13.97
N TYR A 26 6.24 -1.18 -15.13
CA TYR A 26 7.64 -1.10 -15.56
C TYR A 26 8.07 0.35 -15.77
N ASP A 27 7.31 1.14 -16.50
CA ASP A 27 7.57 2.56 -16.76
C ASP A 27 7.61 3.38 -15.47
N GLY A 28 6.67 3.12 -14.55
CA GLY A 28 6.65 3.78 -13.23
C GLY A 28 7.88 3.44 -12.40
N THR A 29 8.31 2.18 -12.44
CA THR A 29 9.50 1.71 -11.70
C THR A 29 10.79 2.31 -12.28
N THR A 30 11.00 2.19 -13.57
CA THR A 30 12.19 2.72 -14.24
C THR A 30 12.24 4.24 -14.25
N GLY A 31 11.09 4.89 -14.44
CA GLY A 31 10.95 6.34 -14.33
C GLY A 31 11.26 6.87 -12.93
N GLY A 32 10.92 6.11 -11.88
CA GLY A 32 11.29 6.43 -10.50
C GLY A 32 12.80 6.37 -10.27
N ILE A 33 13.46 5.33 -10.79
CA ILE A 33 14.93 5.19 -10.76
C ILE A 33 15.60 6.36 -11.49
N SER A 34 15.18 6.63 -12.72
CA SER A 34 15.78 7.71 -13.54
C SER A 34 15.68 9.07 -12.86
N ARG A 35 14.49 9.43 -12.34
CA ARG A 35 14.28 10.70 -11.64
C ARG A 35 15.11 10.83 -10.36
N ALA A 36 15.27 9.73 -9.61
CA ALA A 36 16.09 9.73 -8.41
C ALA A 36 17.58 9.92 -8.74
N LEU A 37 18.08 9.28 -9.80
CA LEU A 37 19.45 9.46 -10.27
C LEU A 37 19.70 10.86 -10.84
N GLU A 38 18.75 11.43 -11.58
CA GLU A 38 18.81 12.81 -12.08
C GLU A 38 18.89 13.81 -10.93
N ALA A 39 17.96 13.74 -9.99
CA ALA A 39 17.97 14.59 -8.81
C ALA A 39 19.27 14.44 -7.99
N LYS A 40 19.81 13.23 -7.89
CA LYS A 40 21.09 12.98 -7.23
C LYS A 40 22.23 13.66 -7.95
N SER A 41 22.30 13.57 -9.28
CA SER A 41 23.31 14.24 -10.11
C SER A 41 23.26 15.76 -9.92
N ASP A 42 22.05 16.34 -9.96
CA ASP A 42 21.85 17.78 -9.74
C ASP A 42 22.34 18.22 -8.38
N LEU A 43 21.95 17.51 -7.30
CA LEU A 43 22.35 17.84 -5.94
C LEU A 43 23.86 17.68 -5.69
N GLN A 44 24.52 16.75 -6.38
CA GLN A 44 25.97 16.59 -6.31
C GLN A 44 26.70 17.84 -6.81
N GLY A 45 26.16 18.51 -7.85
CA GLY A 45 26.68 19.75 -8.41
C GLY A 45 26.46 21.00 -7.55
N VAL A 46 25.56 20.96 -6.55
CA VAL A 46 25.25 22.12 -5.71
C VAL A 46 26.31 22.34 -4.64
N ASP A 47 26.78 23.59 -4.50
CA ASP A 47 27.58 24.02 -3.36
C ASP A 47 26.66 24.37 -2.18
N TYR A 48 26.54 23.44 -1.24
CA TYR A 48 25.68 23.59 -0.07
C TYR A 48 26.19 24.67 0.89
N ASN A 49 27.49 24.90 0.96
CA ASN A 49 28.05 25.95 1.82
C ASN A 49 27.69 27.33 1.31
N ALA A 50 27.62 27.52 -0.01
CA ALA A 50 27.22 28.79 -0.62
C ALA A 50 25.76 29.19 -0.33
N ILE A 51 24.89 28.21 0.01
CA ILE A 51 23.48 28.44 0.39
C ILE A 51 23.24 28.33 1.90
N GLY A 52 24.28 28.32 2.72
CA GLY A 52 24.20 28.29 4.19
C GLY A 52 23.92 26.91 4.80
N LEU A 53 24.07 25.85 4.02
CA LEU A 53 23.96 24.45 4.49
C LEU A 53 25.37 23.84 4.57
N ASN A 54 25.48 22.65 5.16
CA ASN A 54 26.75 21.95 5.32
C ASN A 54 26.77 20.60 4.61
N ASP A 55 27.95 19.97 4.58
CA ASP A 55 28.17 18.70 3.90
C ASP A 55 27.35 17.54 4.52
N ALA A 56 27.02 17.60 5.82
CA ALA A 56 26.18 16.58 6.45
C ALA A 56 24.75 16.64 5.92
N VAL A 57 24.20 17.85 5.69
CA VAL A 57 22.88 18.02 5.06
C VAL A 57 22.92 17.57 3.60
N LYS A 58 24.00 17.87 2.89
CA LYS A 58 24.20 17.35 1.51
C LYS A 58 24.21 15.83 1.48
N ALA A 59 24.96 15.21 2.39
CA ALA A 59 25.02 13.77 2.51
C ALA A 59 23.64 13.16 2.84
N ASP A 60 22.88 13.75 3.76
CA ASP A 60 21.52 13.31 4.06
C ASP A 60 20.60 13.35 2.82
N HIS A 61 20.56 14.46 2.09
CA HIS A 61 19.75 14.59 0.88
C HIS A 61 20.13 13.59 -0.21
N ILE A 62 21.43 13.40 -0.48
CA ILE A 62 21.91 12.42 -1.46
C ILE A 62 21.52 10.99 -1.05
N ASN A 63 21.62 10.67 0.25
CA ASN A 63 21.28 9.33 0.74
C ASN A 63 19.78 9.07 0.82
N GLN A 64 18.95 10.10 0.95
CA GLN A 64 17.51 9.95 0.72
C GLN A 64 17.23 9.51 -0.72
N LEU A 65 17.92 10.08 -1.72
CA LEU A 65 17.77 9.67 -3.12
C LEU A 65 18.31 8.25 -3.37
N ASN A 66 19.41 7.85 -2.70
CA ASN A 66 19.88 6.47 -2.74
C ASN A 66 18.83 5.50 -2.19
N ALA A 67 18.17 5.83 -1.07
CA ALA A 67 17.10 5.01 -0.50
C ALA A 67 15.85 4.97 -1.39
N ILE A 68 15.48 6.08 -2.05
CA ILE A 68 14.41 6.12 -3.06
C ILE A 68 14.77 5.25 -4.26
N THR A 69 16.00 5.33 -4.76
CA THR A 69 16.49 4.47 -5.84
C THR A 69 16.38 2.99 -5.45
N ALA A 70 16.81 2.63 -4.23
CA ALA A 70 16.69 1.28 -3.71
C ALA A 70 15.22 0.84 -3.63
N TYR A 71 14.31 1.71 -3.18
CA TYR A 71 12.87 1.43 -3.14
C TYR A 71 12.32 1.06 -4.53
N PHE A 72 12.66 1.83 -5.58
CA PHE A 72 12.18 1.52 -6.92
C PHE A 72 12.84 0.26 -7.49
N TYR A 73 14.11 0.00 -7.21
CA TYR A 73 14.73 -1.29 -7.56
C TYR A 73 14.07 -2.47 -6.82
N MET A 74 13.65 -2.30 -5.56
CA MET A 74 12.87 -3.31 -4.85
C MET A 74 11.54 -3.59 -5.54
N ARG A 75 10.82 -2.55 -5.98
CA ARG A 75 9.59 -2.73 -6.78
C ARG A 75 9.88 -3.46 -8.09
N GLY A 76 11.00 -3.12 -8.76
CA GLY A 76 11.46 -3.83 -9.94
C GLY A 76 11.77 -5.31 -9.66
N LEU A 77 12.44 -5.58 -8.56
CA LEU A 77 12.76 -6.94 -8.11
C LEU A 77 11.50 -7.75 -7.80
N ASP A 78 10.52 -7.14 -7.10
CA ASP A 78 9.22 -7.74 -6.77
C ASP A 78 8.43 -8.16 -8.03
N TYR A 79 8.37 -7.30 -9.04
CA TYR A 79 7.49 -7.51 -10.19
C TYR A 79 8.16 -8.20 -11.37
N PHE A 80 9.45 -7.94 -11.57
CA PHE A 80 10.17 -8.34 -12.78
C PHE A 80 11.38 -9.23 -12.51
N GLY A 81 11.80 -9.39 -11.26
CA GLY A 81 13.06 -10.03 -10.91
C GLY A 81 14.25 -9.12 -11.18
N GLY A 82 15.26 -9.58 -11.94
CA GLY A 82 16.42 -8.74 -12.27
C GLY A 82 16.06 -7.48 -13.07
N MET A 83 16.77 -6.39 -12.84
CA MET A 83 16.57 -5.10 -13.49
C MET A 83 17.89 -4.61 -14.12
N PRO A 84 17.85 -3.81 -15.19
CA PRO A 84 19.03 -3.06 -15.60
C PRO A 84 19.51 -2.15 -14.47
N ILE A 85 20.80 -2.17 -14.15
CA ILE A 85 21.37 -1.38 -13.04
C ILE A 85 22.09 -0.17 -13.61
N TYR A 86 21.68 1.02 -13.18
CA TYR A 86 22.27 2.30 -13.51
C TYR A 86 22.74 3.00 -12.24
N TYR A 87 23.89 3.64 -12.33
CA TYR A 87 24.51 4.41 -11.25
C TYR A 87 24.40 5.91 -11.49
N SER A 88 24.23 6.30 -12.75
CA SER A 88 24.10 7.67 -13.23
C SER A 88 23.10 7.74 -14.38
N VAL A 89 22.56 8.93 -14.61
CA VAL A 89 21.75 9.23 -15.80
C VAL A 89 22.53 9.22 -17.09
N ASP A 90 23.86 9.34 -17.00
CA ASP A 90 24.76 9.36 -18.14
C ASP A 90 25.26 7.95 -18.51
N ASP A 91 24.86 6.92 -17.77
CA ASP A 91 25.28 5.55 -18.08
C ASP A 91 24.70 5.07 -19.41
N ASP A 92 25.50 4.37 -20.19
CA ASP A 92 25.02 3.71 -21.40
C ASP A 92 23.98 2.64 -21.11
N LEU A 93 23.13 2.36 -22.09
CA LEU A 93 22.11 1.30 -21.97
C LEU A 93 22.80 -0.04 -21.66
N CYS A 94 22.36 -0.68 -20.59
CA CYS A 94 22.91 -1.95 -20.15
C CYS A 94 21.88 -3.09 -20.25
N ALA A 95 22.39 -4.32 -20.28
CA ALA A 95 21.56 -5.51 -20.24
C ALA A 95 20.88 -5.65 -18.88
N ARG A 96 19.78 -6.39 -18.85
CA ARG A 96 19.10 -6.78 -17.62
C ARG A 96 20.05 -7.59 -16.72
N SER A 97 20.24 -7.16 -15.49
CA SER A 97 20.95 -7.90 -14.45
C SER A 97 20.09 -9.04 -13.91
N THR A 98 20.71 -9.98 -13.25
CA THR A 98 20.03 -11.06 -12.53
C THR A 98 19.30 -10.52 -11.28
N ALA A 99 18.37 -11.30 -10.74
CA ALA A 99 17.73 -10.97 -9.47
C ALA A 99 18.74 -10.83 -8.33
N ARG A 100 19.79 -11.67 -8.31
CA ARG A 100 20.87 -11.62 -7.32
C ARG A 100 21.69 -10.33 -7.41
N GLU A 101 22.05 -9.92 -8.62
CA GLU A 101 22.78 -8.66 -8.81
C GLU A 101 21.93 -7.45 -8.41
N THR A 102 20.65 -7.46 -8.78
CA THR A 102 19.70 -6.41 -8.39
C THR A 102 19.52 -6.36 -6.86
N TYR A 103 19.39 -7.52 -6.21
CA TYR A 103 19.32 -7.63 -4.75
C TYR A 103 20.57 -7.03 -4.09
N ALA A 104 21.76 -7.41 -4.53
CA ALA A 104 23.03 -6.91 -4.00
C ALA A 104 23.18 -5.40 -4.19
N HIS A 105 22.71 -4.87 -5.32
CA HIS A 105 22.68 -3.42 -5.56
C HIS A 105 21.77 -2.68 -4.58
N ILE A 106 20.55 -3.18 -4.35
CA ILE A 106 19.60 -2.62 -3.38
C ILE A 106 20.19 -2.65 -1.98
N GLU A 107 20.76 -3.79 -1.57
CA GLU A 107 21.40 -3.96 -0.27
C GLU A 107 22.51 -2.93 -0.04
N THR A 108 23.39 -2.75 -1.05
CA THR A 108 24.47 -1.77 -1.00
C THR A 108 23.93 -0.35 -0.82
N LEU A 109 22.97 0.06 -1.66
CA LEU A 109 22.36 1.40 -1.57
C LEU A 109 21.78 1.68 -0.19
N LEU A 110 21.10 0.72 0.41
CA LEU A 110 20.48 0.89 1.73
C LEU A 110 21.50 0.89 2.86
N LYS A 111 22.49 -0.02 2.83
CA LYS A 111 23.54 -0.09 3.86
C LYS A 111 24.39 1.19 3.87
N ASP A 112 24.68 1.74 2.70
CA ASP A 112 25.45 2.97 2.60
C ASP A 112 24.63 4.20 3.01
N ALA A 113 23.32 4.21 2.72
CA ALA A 113 22.44 5.31 3.03
C ALA A 113 22.14 5.43 4.53
N ILE A 114 21.85 4.33 5.22
CA ILE A 114 21.37 4.33 6.62
C ILE A 114 22.25 5.19 7.55
N PRO A 115 23.58 5.05 7.61
CA PRO A 115 24.40 5.82 8.55
C PRO A 115 24.47 7.32 8.23
N ALA A 116 24.21 7.72 6.98
CA ALA A 116 24.26 9.10 6.54
C ALA A 116 22.93 9.84 6.67
N LEU A 117 21.82 9.10 6.80
CA LEU A 117 20.48 9.68 6.97
C LEU A 117 20.28 10.19 8.39
N SER A 118 19.47 11.24 8.51
CA SER A 118 19.03 11.76 9.80
C SER A 118 18.06 10.81 10.50
N LYS A 119 17.96 10.93 11.84
CA LYS A 119 17.01 10.17 12.66
C LYS A 119 15.79 11.02 12.98
N LYS A 120 14.64 10.39 13.10
CA LYS A 120 13.47 11.02 13.71
C LYS A 120 13.69 11.10 15.22
N THR A 121 13.59 12.33 15.76
CA THR A 121 13.88 12.60 17.16
C THR A 121 12.64 12.92 18.00
N THR A 122 11.50 13.10 17.34
CA THR A 122 10.21 13.45 17.97
C THR A 122 9.15 12.46 17.60
N LEU A 123 8.23 12.15 18.54
CA LEU A 123 7.01 11.40 18.24
C LEU A 123 6.02 12.25 17.46
N GLY A 124 5.10 11.61 16.76
CA GLY A 124 4.06 12.27 15.98
C GLY A 124 4.52 12.68 14.59
N ALA A 125 4.04 13.83 14.11
CA ALA A 125 4.21 14.26 12.74
C ALA A 125 5.58 13.93 12.15
N SER A 126 5.56 13.20 11.06
CA SER A 126 6.76 13.02 10.26
C SER A 126 7.10 14.32 9.56
N GLU A 127 8.37 14.54 9.29
CA GLU A 127 8.78 15.53 8.31
C GLU A 127 8.32 14.97 6.95
N ASP A 128 7.33 15.61 6.38
CA ASP A 128 6.53 15.07 5.28
C ASP A 128 7.38 14.63 4.09
N GLY A 129 7.38 13.33 3.84
CA GLY A 129 8.04 12.71 2.69
C GLY A 129 9.54 12.43 2.84
N TYR A 130 10.21 12.97 3.86
CA TYR A 130 11.65 12.71 4.05
C TYR A 130 11.93 11.28 4.51
N ILE A 131 12.90 10.65 3.85
CA ILE A 131 13.39 9.33 4.25
C ILE A 131 14.41 9.49 5.37
N LYS A 132 14.08 8.94 6.54
CA LYS A 132 14.96 8.88 7.71
C LYS A 132 15.60 7.49 7.84
N GLN A 133 16.56 7.33 8.76
CA GLN A 133 17.26 6.06 8.97
C GLN A 133 16.31 4.87 9.12
N ALA A 134 15.25 4.99 9.91
CA ALA A 134 14.31 3.89 10.13
C ALA A 134 13.57 3.48 8.85
N ALA A 135 13.30 4.41 7.92
CA ALA A 135 12.67 4.08 6.65
C ALA A 135 13.60 3.24 5.76
N ALA A 136 14.86 3.64 5.62
CA ALA A 136 15.85 2.86 4.88
C ALA A 136 16.12 1.51 5.56
N ALA A 137 16.18 1.47 6.88
CA ALA A 137 16.34 0.24 7.66
C ALA A 137 15.12 -0.70 7.49
N ALA A 138 13.90 -0.18 7.48
CA ALA A 138 12.70 -0.96 7.22
C ALA A 138 12.68 -1.54 5.79
N LEU A 139 13.13 -0.79 4.79
CA LEU A 139 13.31 -1.31 3.43
C LEU A 139 14.35 -2.44 3.39
N LEU A 140 15.47 -2.29 4.11
CA LEU A 140 16.49 -3.35 4.20
C LEU A 140 15.96 -4.60 4.92
N ALA A 141 15.21 -4.44 6.01
CA ALA A 141 14.55 -5.55 6.68
C ALA A 141 13.57 -6.29 5.74
N GLN A 142 12.80 -5.54 4.94
CA GLN A 142 11.90 -6.12 3.94
C GLN A 142 12.66 -6.87 2.84
N LEU A 143 13.80 -6.34 2.38
CA LEU A 143 14.68 -7.01 1.42
C LEU A 143 15.16 -8.36 1.98
N TYR A 144 15.65 -8.37 3.21
CA TYR A 144 16.12 -9.58 3.89
C TYR A 144 15.01 -10.60 4.13
N PHE A 145 13.82 -10.13 4.58
CA PHE A 145 12.67 -11.01 4.80
C PHE A 145 12.28 -11.78 3.52
N ASN A 146 12.39 -11.13 2.35
CA ASN A 146 12.01 -11.71 1.07
C ASN A 146 13.20 -12.36 0.30
N ALA A 147 14.39 -12.42 0.87
CA ALA A 147 15.59 -12.91 0.20
C ALA A 147 15.42 -14.33 -0.37
N VAL A 148 14.72 -15.21 0.34
CA VAL A 148 14.41 -16.57 -0.16
C VAL A 148 13.70 -16.52 -1.50
N ALA A 149 12.73 -15.62 -1.66
CA ALA A 149 11.97 -15.49 -2.90
C ALA A 149 12.80 -14.88 -4.04
N TYR A 150 13.72 -13.97 -3.72
CA TYR A 150 14.53 -13.26 -4.73
C TYR A 150 15.77 -14.04 -5.17
N ILE A 151 16.48 -14.62 -4.22
CA ILE A 151 17.82 -15.19 -4.43
C ILE A 151 17.99 -16.62 -3.89
N GLY A 152 16.98 -17.18 -3.25
CA GLY A 152 17.00 -18.54 -2.69
C GLY A 152 17.80 -18.67 -1.38
N GLU A 153 18.13 -17.57 -0.70
CA GLU A 153 18.91 -17.54 0.53
C GLU A 153 18.09 -16.97 1.69
N GLU A 154 18.32 -17.47 2.91
CA GLU A 154 17.65 -17.01 4.11
C GLU A 154 18.48 -15.89 4.77
N HIS A 155 17.81 -14.76 5.06
CA HIS A 155 18.35 -13.63 5.82
C HIS A 155 17.41 -13.21 6.94
N PHE A 156 16.73 -14.18 7.56
CA PHE A 156 15.75 -13.90 8.62
C PHE A 156 16.39 -13.36 9.89
N ASP A 157 17.63 -13.77 10.21
CA ASP A 157 18.33 -13.29 11.40
C ASP A 157 18.71 -11.81 11.26
N GLU A 158 19.22 -11.40 10.11
CA GLU A 158 19.53 -10.00 9.79
C GLU A 158 18.25 -9.14 9.75
N CYS A 159 17.16 -9.67 9.19
CA CYS A 159 15.87 -9.01 9.25
C CYS A 159 15.41 -8.79 10.69
N ALA A 160 15.49 -9.83 11.53
CA ALA A 160 15.08 -9.76 12.93
C ALA A 160 15.95 -8.80 13.75
N GLU A 161 17.25 -8.69 13.46
CA GLU A 161 18.15 -7.73 14.07
C GLU A 161 17.73 -6.30 13.77
N ILE A 162 17.53 -5.97 12.48
CA ILE A 162 17.07 -4.62 12.07
C ILE A 162 15.72 -4.29 12.71
N CYS A 163 14.79 -5.24 12.76
CA CYS A 163 13.49 -5.03 13.40
C CYS A 163 13.64 -4.71 14.90
N ARG A 164 14.51 -5.43 15.62
CA ARG A 164 14.81 -5.14 17.02
C ARG A 164 15.44 -3.76 17.20
N ASP A 165 16.32 -3.36 16.30
CA ASP A 165 16.95 -2.05 16.33
C ASP A 165 15.96 -0.92 16.09
N ILE A 166 15.01 -1.10 15.15
CA ILE A 166 13.92 -0.13 14.94
C ILE A 166 13.06 0.00 16.20
N ILE A 167 12.64 -1.13 16.80
CA ILE A 167 11.84 -1.18 18.03
C ILE A 167 12.63 -0.58 19.20
N GLY A 168 13.92 -0.83 19.27
CA GLY A 168 14.83 -0.31 20.28
C GLY A 168 15.20 1.17 20.14
N GLY A 169 14.74 1.83 19.07
CA GLY A 169 15.00 3.26 18.83
C GLY A 169 16.39 3.57 18.27
N VAL A 170 17.14 2.58 17.79
CA VAL A 170 18.48 2.79 17.19
C VAL A 170 18.41 3.74 16.00
N TYR A 171 17.37 3.64 15.19
CA TYR A 171 17.17 4.42 13.96
C TYR A 171 16.24 5.62 14.12
N GLY A 172 15.76 5.90 15.33
CA GLY A 172 14.90 7.03 15.63
C GLY A 172 13.80 6.67 16.63
N THR A 173 12.97 7.67 16.97
CA THR A 173 11.94 7.55 18.00
C THR A 173 10.58 7.23 17.37
N TYR A 174 10.06 6.05 17.67
CA TYR A 174 8.77 5.53 17.20
C TYR A 174 8.05 4.82 18.35
N GLU A 175 6.73 4.83 18.33
CA GLU A 175 5.88 4.09 19.27
C GLU A 175 4.67 3.55 18.51
N LEU A 176 4.09 2.45 19.02
CA LEU A 176 2.80 1.98 18.50
C LEU A 176 1.71 3.02 18.79
N ASP A 177 0.86 3.27 17.82
CA ASP A 177 -0.30 4.13 18.02
C ASP A 177 -1.24 3.52 19.07
N LYS A 178 -1.89 4.37 19.85
CA LYS A 178 -2.85 3.92 20.88
C LYS A 178 -4.11 3.32 20.30
N THR A 179 -4.36 3.58 19.01
CA THR A 179 -5.51 3.07 18.28
C THR A 179 -5.05 2.37 17.00
N TRP A 180 -5.73 1.30 16.63
CA TRP A 180 -5.44 0.58 15.39
C TRP A 180 -5.68 1.42 14.13
N TYR A 181 -6.52 2.45 14.23
CA TYR A 181 -6.87 3.30 13.08
C TYR A 181 -6.01 4.58 12.98
N GLY A 182 -5.27 4.95 14.02
CA GLY A 182 -4.43 6.15 14.01
C GLY A 182 -3.53 6.28 12.78
N PRO A 183 -2.76 5.24 12.41
CA PRO A 183 -1.91 5.27 11.22
C PRO A 183 -2.68 5.33 9.89
N HIS A 184 -4.00 5.13 9.90
CA HIS A 184 -4.83 4.99 8.70
C HIS A 184 -5.93 6.05 8.58
N CYS A 185 -6.10 6.92 9.55
CA CYS A 185 -7.12 7.96 9.51
C CYS A 185 -6.61 9.23 8.79
N PHE A 186 -7.50 10.20 8.61
CA PHE A 186 -7.23 11.42 7.84
C PHE A 186 -6.03 12.23 8.36
N ASP A 187 -5.80 12.23 9.66
CA ASP A 187 -4.70 12.91 10.35
C ASP A 187 -3.58 11.94 10.77
N ASN A 188 -3.33 10.92 9.97
CA ASN A 188 -2.32 9.90 10.23
C ASN A 188 -0.88 10.43 10.31
N ASN A 189 -0.63 11.63 9.79
CA ASN A 189 0.65 12.32 9.95
C ASN A 189 1.00 12.62 11.41
N THR A 190 0.02 12.59 12.33
CA THR A 190 0.26 12.74 13.78
C THR A 190 0.57 11.42 14.48
N SER A 191 0.42 10.28 13.81
CA SER A 191 0.65 8.97 14.41
C SER A 191 2.13 8.72 14.70
N PRO A 192 2.47 8.32 15.93
CA PRO A 192 3.85 8.01 16.31
C PRO A 192 4.38 6.71 15.67
N GLU A 193 3.49 5.88 15.10
CA GLU A 193 3.82 4.60 14.49
C GLU A 193 4.36 4.75 13.06
N VAL A 194 4.06 5.86 12.41
CA VAL A 194 4.42 6.06 11.00
C VAL A 194 5.92 6.28 10.83
N ILE A 195 6.56 5.38 10.07
CA ILE A 195 8.00 5.42 9.77
C ILE A 195 8.29 6.30 8.56
N TRP A 196 7.55 6.12 7.47
CA TRP A 196 7.68 6.88 6.24
C TRP A 196 6.34 7.01 5.53
N THR A 197 6.10 8.16 4.95
CA THR A 197 4.87 8.48 4.20
C THR A 197 5.18 9.06 2.83
N VAL A 198 4.33 8.78 1.88
CA VAL A 198 4.20 9.57 0.66
C VAL A 198 3.10 10.59 0.93
N PRO A 199 3.41 11.88 1.10
CA PRO A 199 2.42 12.86 1.48
C PRO A 199 1.37 13.03 0.38
N SER A 200 0.11 13.13 0.81
CA SER A 200 -1.03 13.43 -0.07
C SER A 200 -1.80 14.59 0.54
N GLU A 201 -1.99 15.65 -0.22
CA GLU A 201 -2.73 16.84 0.19
C GLU A 201 -3.76 17.18 -0.87
N ASN A 202 -4.99 17.44 -0.43
CA ASN A 202 -6.08 17.82 -1.32
C ASN A 202 -5.68 19.05 -2.16
N SER A 203 -5.99 19.02 -3.44
CA SER A 203 -5.68 20.05 -4.45
C SER A 203 -4.20 20.27 -4.78
N LYS A 204 -3.27 19.53 -4.16
CA LYS A 204 -1.82 19.65 -4.47
C LYS A 204 -1.23 18.33 -4.94
N VAL A 205 -1.44 17.26 -4.17
CA VAL A 205 -0.95 15.90 -4.50
C VAL A 205 -2.08 14.92 -4.26
N GLU A 206 -2.88 14.67 -5.29
CA GLU A 206 -4.11 13.89 -5.21
C GLU A 206 -3.89 12.47 -5.76
N TRP A 207 -3.15 11.62 -5.06
CA TRP A 207 -2.88 10.28 -5.56
C TRP A 207 -3.37 9.16 -4.66
N ASN A 208 -4.54 9.30 -4.05
CA ASN A 208 -5.13 8.18 -3.32
C ASN A 208 -6.40 7.64 -3.99
N TRP A 209 -6.23 7.03 -5.15
CA TRP A 209 -7.32 6.36 -5.87
C TRP A 209 -7.67 5.01 -5.27
N TYR A 210 -6.81 4.45 -4.42
CA TYR A 210 -6.96 3.09 -3.92
C TYR A 210 -8.25 2.86 -3.16
N PHE A 211 -8.69 3.77 -2.32
CA PHE A 211 -9.89 3.56 -1.50
C PHE A 211 -11.14 3.38 -2.36
N LYS A 212 -11.23 3.93 -3.58
CA LYS A 212 -12.35 3.71 -4.50
C LYS A 212 -12.53 2.25 -4.92
N TYR A 213 -11.47 1.45 -4.85
CA TYR A 213 -11.54 0.03 -5.15
C TYR A 213 -12.09 -0.81 -4.01
N PHE A 214 -12.16 -0.28 -2.79
CA PHE A 214 -12.52 -1.03 -1.60
C PHE A 214 -13.99 -0.91 -1.19
N TYR A 215 -14.78 -0.08 -1.83
CA TYR A 215 -16.18 0.06 -1.48
C TYR A 215 -17.10 -0.05 -2.70
N HIS A 216 -18.34 -0.44 -2.41
CA HIS A 216 -19.36 -0.65 -3.41
C HIS A 216 -19.74 0.65 -4.12
N TYR A 217 -19.97 0.60 -5.44
CA TYR A 217 -20.25 1.79 -6.24
C TYR A 217 -21.51 2.56 -5.83
N SER A 218 -22.48 1.90 -5.19
CA SER A 218 -23.71 2.56 -4.70
C SER A 218 -23.64 2.96 -3.23
N SER A 219 -22.46 2.83 -2.57
CA SER A 219 -22.27 3.21 -1.17
C SER A 219 -21.55 4.54 -0.96
N TYR A 220 -21.29 5.30 -2.03
CA TYR A 220 -20.55 6.56 -1.92
C TYR A 220 -21.26 7.62 -1.04
N GLU A 221 -22.58 7.69 -1.08
CA GLU A 221 -23.38 8.58 -0.21
C GLU A 221 -23.23 8.19 1.26
N TYR A 222 -23.08 6.89 1.55
CA TYR A 222 -22.83 6.37 2.88
C TYR A 222 -21.55 6.94 3.50
N PHE A 223 -20.50 7.09 2.70
CA PHE A 223 -19.22 7.62 3.16
C PHE A 223 -19.11 9.14 3.03
N GLY A 224 -20.14 9.84 2.57
CA GLY A 224 -20.07 11.27 2.30
C GLY A 224 -19.09 11.63 1.18
N ILE A 225 -18.89 10.73 0.24
CA ILE A 225 -17.96 10.91 -0.90
C ILE A 225 -18.78 11.26 -2.13
N GLU A 226 -18.29 12.22 -2.93
CA GLU A 226 -18.98 12.68 -4.13
C GLU A 226 -18.89 11.71 -5.32
N THR A 227 -17.96 10.76 -5.28
CA THR A 227 -17.69 9.84 -6.39
C THR A 227 -17.93 8.38 -6.02
N ALA A 228 -18.57 7.65 -6.94
CA ALA A 228 -18.83 6.22 -6.77
C ALA A 228 -17.55 5.40 -6.62
N GLY A 229 -17.61 4.34 -5.83
CA GLY A 229 -16.58 3.31 -5.76
C GLY A 229 -16.53 2.43 -7.02
N TYR A 230 -15.53 1.57 -7.09
CA TYR A 230 -15.28 0.74 -8.28
C TYR A 230 -15.54 -0.75 -8.07
N ASN A 231 -15.93 -1.21 -6.88
CA ASN A 231 -16.11 -2.64 -6.56
C ASN A 231 -14.88 -3.50 -6.88
N GLY A 232 -13.68 -2.95 -6.74
CA GLY A 232 -12.47 -3.61 -7.22
C GLY A 232 -11.92 -4.69 -6.29
N PHE A 233 -11.96 -4.44 -5.00
CA PHE A 233 -11.45 -5.36 -3.99
C PHE A 233 -12.54 -5.73 -2.98
N MET A 234 -12.58 -6.99 -2.60
CA MET A 234 -13.55 -7.49 -1.66
C MET A 234 -13.07 -8.78 -1.01
N LEU A 235 -13.61 -9.07 0.17
CA LEU A 235 -13.42 -10.35 0.83
C LEU A 235 -14.42 -11.35 0.25
N THR A 236 -14.01 -12.03 -0.81
CA THR A 236 -14.85 -13.06 -1.43
C THR A 236 -14.94 -14.31 -0.56
N PRO A 237 -16.04 -15.04 -0.60
CA PRO A 237 -16.10 -16.40 -0.06
C PRO A 237 -15.01 -17.27 -0.72
N SER A 238 -14.38 -18.12 0.08
CA SER A 238 -13.43 -19.09 -0.46
C SER A 238 -14.12 -20.09 -1.36
N LEU A 239 -13.37 -20.57 -2.34
CA LEU A 239 -13.77 -21.72 -3.13
C LEU A 239 -13.43 -23.00 -2.39
N ASP A 240 -14.25 -24.03 -2.55
CA ASP A 240 -13.91 -25.38 -2.13
C ASP A 240 -12.81 -25.96 -3.05
N PRO A 241 -12.23 -27.11 -2.71
CA PRO A 241 -11.21 -27.75 -3.55
C PRO A 241 -11.66 -28.08 -4.98
N GLN A 242 -12.97 -28.11 -5.24
CA GLN A 242 -13.56 -28.32 -6.55
C GLN A 242 -13.87 -27.01 -7.29
N GLY A 243 -13.47 -25.88 -6.75
CA GLY A 243 -13.67 -24.57 -7.34
C GLY A 243 -15.10 -24.01 -7.23
N ARG A 244 -15.93 -24.55 -6.32
CA ARG A 244 -17.28 -24.08 -6.07
C ARG A 244 -17.31 -23.14 -4.87
N TYR A 245 -18.14 -22.09 -4.94
CA TYR A 245 -18.35 -21.22 -3.78
C TYR A 245 -19.00 -21.98 -2.62
N TYR A 246 -18.50 -21.78 -1.42
CA TYR A 246 -19.17 -22.26 -0.22
C TYR A 246 -20.51 -21.56 -0.07
N THR A 247 -21.60 -22.27 -0.22
CA THR A 247 -22.95 -21.71 -0.12
C THR A 247 -23.35 -21.25 1.29
N GLN A 248 -22.60 -21.70 2.30
CA GLN A 248 -22.82 -21.35 3.71
C GLN A 248 -22.05 -20.09 4.14
N TRP A 249 -21.30 -19.49 3.24
CA TRP A 249 -20.41 -18.41 3.56
C TRP A 249 -21.13 -17.09 3.52
N LYS A 250 -21.03 -16.36 4.64
CA LYS A 250 -21.48 -14.99 4.77
C LYS A 250 -20.35 -13.99 4.74
N LEU A 251 -19.15 -14.43 5.11
CA LEU A 251 -17.94 -13.61 5.20
C LEU A 251 -16.74 -14.36 4.65
N GLY A 252 -15.82 -13.66 4.01
CA GLY A 252 -14.63 -14.26 3.39
C GLY A 252 -13.62 -14.79 4.40
N ASN A 253 -12.75 -15.68 3.93
CA ASN A 253 -11.68 -16.28 4.72
C ASN A 253 -10.77 -15.26 5.41
N PRO A 254 -10.35 -14.15 4.77
CA PRO A 254 -9.52 -13.16 5.45
C PRO A 254 -10.17 -12.63 6.73
N TYR A 255 -11.46 -12.32 6.71
CA TYR A 255 -12.18 -11.89 7.90
C TYR A 255 -12.18 -12.96 9.01
N GLN A 256 -12.36 -14.22 8.65
CA GLN A 256 -12.39 -15.32 9.64
C GLN A 256 -11.03 -15.60 10.30
N LYS A 257 -9.94 -15.25 9.64
CA LYS A 257 -8.59 -15.37 10.20
C LYS A 257 -8.28 -14.36 11.29
N PHE A 258 -9.02 -13.26 11.36
CA PHE A 258 -8.87 -12.33 12.46
C PHE A 258 -9.32 -13.00 13.77
N ASN A 259 -8.53 -12.83 14.81
CA ASN A 259 -8.92 -13.27 16.15
C ASN A 259 -10.18 -12.52 16.61
N ASP A 260 -11.09 -13.19 17.34
CA ASP A 260 -12.32 -12.58 17.82
C ASP A 260 -12.09 -11.44 18.82
N LYS A 261 -10.91 -11.39 19.45
CA LYS A 261 -10.47 -10.29 20.31
C LYS A 261 -9.88 -9.10 19.54
N ASP A 262 -9.62 -9.25 18.25
CA ASP A 262 -9.08 -8.18 17.44
C ASP A 262 -10.15 -7.08 17.22
N LEU A 263 -9.82 -5.88 17.65
CA LEU A 263 -10.75 -4.74 17.55
C LEU A 263 -11.14 -4.39 16.12
N ARG A 264 -10.30 -4.75 15.15
CA ARG A 264 -10.56 -4.56 13.72
C ARG A 264 -11.67 -5.46 13.19
N LYS A 265 -11.87 -6.63 13.79
CA LYS A 265 -12.87 -7.62 13.37
C LYS A 265 -14.31 -7.18 13.58
N LYS A 266 -14.55 -6.19 14.41
CA LYS A 266 -15.89 -5.65 14.64
C LYS A 266 -16.46 -5.00 13.38
N PRO A 267 -17.80 -4.93 13.24
CA PRO A 267 -18.43 -4.12 12.21
C PRO A 267 -18.00 -2.66 12.31
N TYR A 268 -17.72 -2.04 11.17
CA TYR A 268 -17.36 -0.64 11.11
C TYR A 268 -18.48 0.25 11.68
N ARG A 269 -18.09 1.16 12.55
CA ARG A 269 -18.95 2.21 13.10
C ARG A 269 -18.13 3.48 13.31
N TYR A 270 -18.66 4.61 12.86
CA TYR A 270 -18.15 5.91 13.25
C TYR A 270 -18.80 6.36 14.55
N LEU A 271 -17.99 6.63 15.56
CA LEU A 271 -18.45 6.98 16.91
C LEU A 271 -18.43 8.50 17.17
N GLY A 272 -18.16 9.29 16.15
CA GLY A 272 -18.00 10.74 16.27
C GLY A 272 -16.57 11.13 16.69
N SER A 273 -16.24 12.41 16.52
CA SER A 273 -14.93 12.98 16.92
C SER A 273 -13.73 12.15 16.49
N ARG A 274 -13.73 11.66 15.24
CA ARG A 274 -12.66 10.81 14.66
C ARG A 274 -12.39 9.51 15.42
N LYS A 275 -13.39 8.97 16.08
CA LYS A 275 -13.32 7.66 16.73
C LYS A 275 -14.03 6.62 15.88
N TYR A 276 -13.42 5.45 15.77
CA TYR A 276 -13.91 4.35 14.94
C TYR A 276 -13.92 3.04 15.72
N GLU A 277 -14.88 2.19 15.42
CA GLU A 277 -14.94 0.81 15.88
C GLU A 277 -15.01 -0.10 14.66
N GLY A 278 -14.17 -1.15 14.65
CA GLY A 278 -14.13 -2.11 13.55
C GLY A 278 -13.70 -1.52 12.20
N MET A 279 -13.32 -2.38 11.28
CA MET A 279 -12.92 -1.95 9.93
C MET A 279 -13.70 -2.63 8.81
N PHE A 280 -14.57 -3.58 9.14
CA PHE A 280 -15.32 -4.33 8.14
C PHE A 280 -16.73 -3.80 8.00
N LEU A 281 -17.16 -3.52 6.78
CA LEU A 281 -18.55 -3.25 6.47
C LEU A 281 -19.29 -4.58 6.45
N VAL A 282 -20.20 -4.78 7.40
CA VAL A 282 -20.91 -6.05 7.62
C VAL A 282 -22.40 -5.80 7.83
N GLY A 283 -23.23 -6.59 7.19
CA GLY A 283 -24.69 -6.52 7.37
C GLY A 283 -25.36 -5.34 6.67
N ASP A 284 -26.52 -4.95 7.18
CA ASP A 284 -27.27 -3.80 6.67
C ASP A 284 -26.53 -2.50 7.00
N GLN A 285 -26.27 -1.72 5.97
CA GLN A 285 -25.52 -0.49 6.12
C GLN A 285 -26.42 0.68 6.49
N THR A 286 -25.93 1.51 7.40
CA THR A 286 -26.58 2.73 7.85
C THR A 286 -25.65 3.92 7.69
N ASN A 287 -26.21 5.12 7.58
CA ASN A 287 -25.43 6.34 7.50
C ASN A 287 -24.58 6.52 8.77
N PRO A 288 -23.24 6.68 8.67
CA PRO A 288 -22.39 6.83 9.84
C PRO A 288 -22.74 8.02 10.71
N ASN A 289 -23.25 9.09 10.10
CA ASN A 289 -23.66 10.31 10.80
C ASN A 289 -25.10 10.26 11.32
N ASN A 290 -25.89 9.30 10.83
CA ASN A 290 -27.27 9.07 11.27
C ASN A 290 -27.60 7.57 11.24
N PRO A 291 -27.25 6.80 12.27
CA PRO A 291 -27.42 5.34 12.28
C PRO A 291 -28.86 4.83 12.14
N SER A 292 -29.86 5.69 12.30
CA SER A 292 -31.26 5.34 12.05
C SER A 292 -31.65 5.39 10.56
N GLN A 293 -30.81 5.98 9.71
CA GLN A 293 -31.02 6.06 8.28
C GLN A 293 -30.34 4.88 7.58
N GLN A 294 -31.10 4.03 6.91
CA GLN A 294 -30.58 2.96 6.08
C GLN A 294 -29.94 3.51 4.80
N CYS A 295 -28.81 2.92 4.39
CA CYS A 295 -28.20 3.19 3.09
C CYS A 295 -28.90 2.36 2.03
N LEU A 296 -29.46 3.05 1.04
CA LEU A 296 -30.16 2.42 -0.08
C LEU A 296 -29.25 2.39 -1.31
N GLY A 297 -29.32 1.29 -2.02
CA GLY A 297 -28.64 1.14 -3.32
C GLY A 297 -29.20 2.09 -4.37
N GLN A 298 -28.40 2.31 -5.40
CA GLN A 298 -28.74 3.13 -6.55
C GLN A 298 -28.87 2.30 -7.81
N LYS A 299 -29.30 2.94 -8.90
CA LYS A 299 -29.50 2.30 -10.20
C LYS A 299 -30.43 1.06 -10.07
N GLU A 300 -29.94 -0.10 -10.52
CA GLU A 300 -30.66 -1.37 -10.45
C GLU A 300 -30.96 -1.86 -9.03
N TYR A 301 -30.26 -1.32 -8.04
CA TYR A 301 -30.47 -1.62 -6.62
C TYR A 301 -31.29 -0.55 -5.89
N SER A 302 -31.86 0.40 -6.65
CA SER A 302 -32.61 1.53 -6.06
C SER A 302 -33.69 1.07 -5.09
N GLY A 303 -33.70 1.67 -3.90
CA GLY A 303 -34.65 1.39 -2.85
C GLY A 303 -34.37 0.12 -2.04
N LYS A 304 -33.32 -0.65 -2.36
CA LYS A 304 -32.93 -1.82 -1.57
C LYS A 304 -31.86 -1.42 -0.57
N VAL A 305 -31.97 -1.95 0.66
CA VAL A 305 -30.96 -1.74 1.69
C VAL A 305 -29.65 -2.42 1.26
N ILE A 306 -28.54 -1.67 1.35
CA ILE A 306 -27.21 -2.24 1.09
C ILE A 306 -26.86 -3.18 2.25
N ASN A 307 -26.69 -4.46 1.93
CA ASN A 307 -26.27 -5.48 2.89
C ASN A 307 -25.03 -6.20 2.39
N LEU A 308 -23.98 -6.23 3.17
CA LEU A 308 -22.66 -6.73 2.79
C LEU A 308 -22.35 -8.14 3.33
N VAL A 309 -23.33 -8.84 3.89
CA VAL A 309 -23.19 -10.23 4.36
C VAL A 309 -23.98 -11.19 3.50
N ASP A 310 -25.26 -10.89 3.27
CA ASP A 310 -26.19 -11.80 2.57
C ASP A 310 -26.38 -11.45 1.10
N GLN A 311 -25.45 -10.71 0.51
CA GLN A 311 -25.53 -10.23 -0.88
C GLN A 311 -25.66 -11.38 -1.88
N VAL A 312 -24.98 -12.51 -1.64
CA VAL A 312 -25.06 -13.68 -2.52
C VAL A 312 -26.48 -14.24 -2.58
N ALA A 313 -27.17 -14.34 -1.44
CA ALA A 313 -28.55 -14.82 -1.38
C ALA A 313 -29.49 -13.82 -2.05
N ARG A 314 -29.35 -12.54 -1.76
CA ARG A 314 -30.17 -11.48 -2.34
C ARG A 314 -29.96 -11.31 -3.85
N PHE A 315 -28.81 -11.67 -4.33
CA PHE A 315 -28.48 -11.57 -5.75
C PHE A 315 -29.15 -12.63 -6.59
N SER A 316 -29.31 -13.83 -6.09
CA SER A 316 -30.08 -14.86 -6.76
C SER A 316 -31.55 -14.48 -6.94
N GLU A 317 -32.07 -13.57 -6.10
CA GLU A 317 -33.44 -13.03 -6.21
C GLU A 317 -33.57 -11.89 -7.22
N VAL A 318 -32.50 -11.17 -7.53
CA VAL A 318 -32.53 -9.98 -8.40
C VAL A 318 -32.27 -10.34 -9.87
N GLY A 319 -31.85 -11.58 -10.13
CA GLY A 319 -31.63 -12.06 -11.48
C GLY A 319 -30.20 -11.88 -11.99
N THR A 320 -29.95 -12.53 -13.07
CA THR A 320 -28.65 -12.96 -13.59
C THR A 320 -27.78 -11.91 -14.28
N LYS A 321 -28.05 -10.63 -14.16
CA LYS A 321 -27.28 -9.60 -14.86
C LYS A 321 -25.83 -9.53 -14.40
N TYR A 322 -25.57 -9.97 -13.18
CA TYR A 322 -24.23 -9.97 -12.58
C TYR A 322 -23.88 -11.40 -12.19
N ASN A 323 -23.08 -12.03 -13.00
CA ASN A 323 -22.66 -13.43 -12.80
C ASN A 323 -21.54 -13.59 -11.77
N SER A 324 -21.19 -12.54 -11.05
CA SER A 324 -20.10 -12.62 -10.06
C SER A 324 -20.55 -12.12 -8.71
N VAL A 325 -20.34 -12.95 -7.70
CA VAL A 325 -20.38 -12.56 -6.28
C VAL A 325 -19.56 -11.28 -6.03
N ALA A 326 -18.60 -11.04 -6.88
CA ALA A 326 -17.68 -9.93 -6.84
C ALA A 326 -18.35 -8.55 -6.89
N GLU A 327 -19.46 -8.39 -7.57
CA GLU A 327 -20.14 -7.10 -7.68
C GLU A 327 -21.01 -6.75 -6.47
N LEU A 328 -21.12 -7.66 -5.52
CA LEU A 328 -22.08 -7.57 -4.44
C LEU A 328 -21.49 -7.36 -3.06
N THR A 329 -20.29 -7.79 -2.85
CA THR A 329 -19.64 -7.77 -1.55
C THR A 329 -18.40 -6.92 -1.62
N SER A 330 -18.52 -5.61 -1.52
CA SER A 330 -17.36 -4.79 -1.19
C SER A 330 -17.29 -4.66 0.32
N THR A 331 -16.19 -5.08 0.85
CA THR A 331 -15.82 -4.87 2.24
C THR A 331 -14.52 -4.09 2.25
N CYS A 332 -14.45 -3.00 2.94
CA CYS A 332 -13.20 -2.27 3.13
C CYS A 332 -12.23 -3.03 3.97
#